data_b1f38a4cff12ca2bea5d44556bbc3800
#
_entry.id   b1f38a4cff12ca2bea5d44556bbc3800
#
_cell.length_a   1.000
_cell.length_b   1.000
_cell.length_c   1.000
_cell.angle_alpha   90.00
_cell.angle_beta   90.00
_cell.angle_gamma   90.00
#
_symmetry.space_group_name_H-M   'P 1'
#
loop_
_entity.id
_entity.type
_entity.pdbx_description
1 polymer ?
#
loop_
_entity_poly.entity_id
_entity_poly.type
_entity_poly.pdbx_seq_one_letter_code
_entity_poly.pdbx_strand_id
1 'polypeptide(L)'
;AAGVGALVTQSVKSYADTEQLVGGVETLFKGSAGTVLNDANNAFKTTGLSANEYMETVTSFSASLVSSLKGDTDKAAALSNKDLVDMSDNANKMGTDMASIQNAYQGFAKQNYTMLDNLKLGYGGTQEEMKRLLKDASALKKAQGQNVDYSINKFSDIIEAIHTVQENMDITG
;
A
#
# COMPACT_ATOMS: atom_id res chain seq x y z
N ALA A 1 -39.95 -9.67 15.29
CA ALA A 1 -39.46 -10.72 14.38
C ALA A 1 -38.57 -10.23 13.22
N ALA A 2 -38.41 -8.91 13.05
CA ALA A 2 -37.60 -8.33 11.95
C ALA A 2 -36.07 -8.31 12.22
N GLY A 3 -35.63 -8.49 13.45
CA GLY A 3 -34.21 -8.33 13.80
C GLY A 3 -33.31 -9.51 13.45
N VAL A 4 -33.83 -10.73 13.46
CA VAL A 4 -33.00 -11.94 13.26
C VAL A 4 -32.66 -12.16 11.78
N GLY A 5 -33.60 -11.85 10.87
CA GLY A 5 -33.38 -12.00 9.42
C GLY A 5 -32.32 -11.02 8.89
N ALA A 6 -32.30 -9.79 9.38
CA ALA A 6 -31.32 -8.77 8.97
C ALA A 6 -29.90 -9.12 9.44
N LEU A 7 -29.75 -9.63 10.66
CA LEU A 7 -28.45 -10.08 11.22
C LEU A 7 -27.89 -11.28 10.45
N VAL A 8 -28.73 -12.26 10.11
CA VAL A 8 -28.30 -13.42 9.33
C VAL A 8 -27.86 -13.02 7.93
N THR A 9 -28.62 -12.14 7.26
CA THR A 9 -28.28 -11.65 5.91
C THR A 9 -26.98 -10.87 5.92
N GLN A 10 -26.74 -10.03 6.92
CA GLN A 10 -25.52 -9.25 7.06
C GLN A 10 -24.30 -10.14 7.36
N SER A 11 -24.47 -11.17 8.19
CA SER A 11 -23.39 -12.14 8.48
C SER A 11 -23.00 -12.97 7.26
N VAL A 12 -23.98 -13.42 6.48
CA VAL A 12 -23.74 -14.20 5.23
C VAL A 12 -23.05 -13.31 4.19
N LYS A 13 -23.47 -12.05 4.03
CA LYS A 13 -22.83 -11.10 3.11
C LYS A 13 -21.38 -10.82 3.53
N SER A 14 -21.13 -10.54 4.79
CA SER A 14 -19.78 -10.31 5.32
C SER A 14 -18.86 -11.51 5.13
N TYR A 15 -19.37 -12.72 5.27
CA TYR A 15 -18.61 -13.96 5.03
C TYR A 15 -18.28 -14.12 3.54
N ALA A 16 -19.25 -13.90 2.64
CA ALA A 16 -19.06 -13.96 1.20
C ALA A 16 -18.05 -12.90 0.71
N ASP A 17 -18.12 -11.68 1.25
CA ASP A 17 -17.16 -10.61 0.95
C ASP A 17 -15.73 -11.02 1.39
N THR A 18 -15.59 -11.63 2.57
CA THR A 18 -14.30 -12.14 3.07
C THR A 18 -13.75 -13.25 2.16
N GLU A 19 -14.57 -14.22 1.76
CA GLU A 19 -14.14 -15.29 0.84
C GLU A 19 -13.66 -14.75 -0.50
N GLN A 20 -14.35 -13.73 -1.03
CA GLN A 20 -13.95 -13.09 -2.28
C GLN A 20 -12.60 -12.37 -2.15
N LEU A 21 -12.36 -11.67 -1.04
CA LEU A 21 -11.10 -11.00 -0.76
C LEU A 21 -9.95 -11.99 -0.60
N VAL A 22 -10.17 -13.08 0.13
CA VAL A 22 -9.19 -14.18 0.27
C VAL A 22 -8.83 -14.75 -1.10
N GLY A 23 -9.83 -15.04 -1.94
CA GLY A 23 -9.62 -15.52 -3.32
C GLY A 23 -8.82 -14.54 -4.18
N GLY A 24 -9.03 -13.23 -4.00
CA GLY A 24 -8.24 -12.17 -4.63
C GLY A 24 -6.77 -12.22 -4.21
N VAL A 25 -6.50 -12.34 -2.92
CA VAL A 25 -5.13 -12.47 -2.38
C VAL A 25 -4.46 -13.74 -2.91
N GLU A 26 -5.14 -14.89 -2.89
CA GLU A 26 -4.61 -16.16 -3.40
C GLU A 26 -4.27 -16.09 -4.89
N THR A 27 -5.11 -15.44 -5.68
CA THR A 27 -4.89 -15.28 -7.13
C THR A 27 -3.67 -14.41 -7.42
N LEU A 28 -3.47 -13.32 -6.69
CA LEU A 28 -2.40 -12.36 -6.92
C LEU A 28 -1.06 -12.83 -6.34
N PHE A 29 -1.06 -13.35 -5.13
CA PHE A 29 0.17 -13.69 -4.40
C PHE A 29 0.55 -15.16 -4.48
N LYS A 30 -0.34 -16.03 -4.97
CA LYS A 30 -0.06 -17.47 -5.20
C LYS A 30 0.56 -18.14 -3.95
N GLY A 31 1.78 -18.66 -4.08
CA GLY A 31 2.48 -19.30 -2.96
C GLY A 31 2.74 -18.41 -1.75
N SER A 32 2.75 -17.10 -1.92
CA SER A 32 2.96 -16.11 -0.85
C SER A 32 1.66 -15.60 -0.23
N ALA A 33 0.50 -16.09 -0.68
CA ALA A 33 -0.81 -15.66 -0.18
C ALA A 33 -0.95 -15.86 1.35
N GLY A 34 -0.40 -16.95 1.89
CA GLY A 34 -0.40 -17.21 3.33
C GLY A 34 0.26 -16.09 4.15
N THR A 35 1.32 -15.49 3.66
CA THR A 35 1.98 -14.34 4.29
C THR A 35 1.03 -13.15 4.33
N VAL A 36 0.42 -12.79 3.22
CA VAL A 36 -0.52 -11.66 3.12
C VAL A 36 -1.74 -11.86 4.01
N LEU A 37 -2.29 -13.09 4.07
CA LEU A 37 -3.42 -13.41 4.94
C LEU A 37 -3.06 -13.35 6.42
N ASN A 38 -1.84 -13.76 6.79
CA ASN A 38 -1.34 -13.60 8.16
C ASN A 38 -1.17 -12.11 8.51
N ASP A 39 -0.64 -11.31 7.60
CA ASP A 39 -0.51 -9.86 7.79
C ASP A 39 -1.90 -9.21 7.93
N ALA A 40 -2.88 -9.61 7.12
CA ALA A 40 -4.26 -9.16 7.23
C ALA A 40 -4.87 -9.47 8.61
N ASN A 41 -4.63 -10.66 9.15
CA ASN A 41 -5.11 -11.03 10.49
C ASN A 41 -4.48 -10.20 11.61
N ASN A 42 -3.29 -9.64 11.39
CA ASN A 42 -2.59 -8.78 12.33
C ASN A 42 -2.76 -7.29 12.02
N ALA A 43 -3.44 -6.94 10.93
CA ALA A 43 -3.51 -5.58 10.39
C ALA A 43 -4.05 -4.54 11.39
N PHE A 44 -5.00 -4.92 12.24
CA PHE A 44 -5.52 -3.99 13.24
C PHE A 44 -4.43 -3.46 14.19
N LYS A 45 -3.44 -4.29 14.51
CA LYS A 45 -2.33 -3.91 15.40
C LYS A 45 -1.28 -3.05 14.70
N THR A 46 -1.06 -3.29 13.42
CA THR A 46 0.04 -2.67 12.64
C THR A 46 -0.41 -1.44 11.87
N THR A 47 -1.65 -1.44 11.39
CA THR A 47 -2.20 -0.41 10.51
C THR A 47 -3.51 0.20 11.00
N GLY A 48 -4.13 -0.36 12.03
CA GLY A 48 -5.47 0.02 12.47
C GLY A 48 -6.60 -0.44 11.54
N LEU A 49 -6.30 -1.15 10.45
CA LEU A 49 -7.29 -1.66 9.51
C LEU A 49 -7.85 -3.01 9.95
N SER A 50 -9.11 -3.27 9.62
CA SER A 50 -9.65 -4.63 9.71
C SER A 50 -8.98 -5.53 8.66
N ALA A 51 -9.07 -6.86 8.84
CA ALA A 51 -8.51 -7.81 7.89
C ALA A 51 -9.08 -7.63 6.47
N ASN A 52 -10.37 -7.34 6.35
CA ASN A 52 -11.02 -7.10 5.06
C ASN A 52 -10.52 -5.81 4.39
N GLU A 53 -10.44 -4.71 5.14
CA GLU A 53 -9.89 -3.45 4.63
C GLU A 53 -8.43 -3.60 4.19
N TYR A 54 -7.64 -4.37 4.94
CA TYR A 54 -6.27 -4.68 4.56
C TYR A 54 -6.22 -5.45 3.23
N MET A 55 -6.99 -6.54 3.11
CA MET A 55 -7.03 -7.34 1.88
C MET A 55 -7.54 -6.54 0.67
N GLU A 56 -8.58 -5.72 0.87
CA GLU A 56 -9.11 -4.85 -0.17
C GLU A 56 -8.04 -3.85 -0.65
N THR A 57 -7.37 -3.21 0.28
CA THR A 57 -6.33 -2.21 -0.05
C THR A 57 -5.16 -2.88 -0.76
N VAL A 58 -4.61 -3.96 -0.21
CA VAL A 58 -3.45 -4.64 -0.78
C VAL A 58 -3.74 -5.17 -2.18
N THR A 59 -4.90 -5.73 -2.43
CA THR A 59 -5.27 -6.25 -3.76
C THR A 59 -5.50 -5.15 -4.79
N SER A 60 -5.82 -3.93 -4.36
CA SER A 60 -6.08 -2.81 -5.26
C SER A 60 -4.88 -2.36 -6.10
N PHE A 61 -3.65 -2.59 -5.63
CA PHE A 61 -2.41 -2.20 -6.33
C PHE A 61 -1.41 -3.35 -6.55
N SER A 62 -1.66 -4.52 -5.96
CA SER A 62 -0.66 -5.62 -5.95
C SER A 62 -0.37 -6.21 -7.32
N ALA A 63 -1.32 -6.19 -8.26
CA ALA A 63 -1.06 -6.67 -9.62
C ALA A 63 0.09 -5.89 -10.28
N SER A 64 0.09 -4.56 -10.14
CA SER A 64 1.17 -3.69 -10.62
C SER A 64 2.47 -3.92 -9.86
N LEU A 65 2.40 -4.16 -8.56
CA LEU A 65 3.57 -4.43 -7.73
C LEU A 65 4.23 -5.75 -8.10
N VAL A 66 3.46 -6.83 -8.20
CA VAL A 66 3.97 -8.15 -8.65
C VAL A 66 4.59 -8.06 -10.04
N SER A 67 3.96 -7.32 -10.96
CA SER A 67 4.48 -7.09 -12.30
C SER A 67 5.81 -6.33 -12.26
N SER A 68 5.92 -5.26 -11.47
CA SER A 68 7.16 -4.47 -11.36
C SER A 68 8.32 -5.27 -10.72
N LEU A 69 7.99 -6.28 -9.92
CA LEU A 69 8.94 -7.22 -9.30
C LEU A 69 9.16 -8.50 -10.13
N LYS A 70 8.73 -8.50 -11.40
CA LYS A 70 8.90 -9.63 -12.34
C LYS A 70 8.29 -10.95 -11.83
N GLY A 71 7.20 -10.87 -11.10
CA GLY A 71 6.49 -12.02 -10.56
C GLY A 71 7.01 -12.55 -9.22
N ASP A 72 7.92 -11.85 -8.56
CA ASP A 72 8.40 -12.20 -7.21
C ASP A 72 7.31 -11.87 -6.18
N THR A 73 6.47 -12.86 -5.88
CA THR A 73 5.32 -12.70 -4.98
C THR A 73 5.75 -12.59 -3.51
N ASP A 74 6.91 -13.15 -3.12
CA ASP A 74 7.42 -13.01 -1.76
C ASP A 74 7.84 -11.57 -1.48
N LYS A 75 8.59 -10.96 -2.40
CA LYS A 75 8.92 -9.53 -2.30
C LYS A 75 7.69 -8.64 -2.38
N ALA A 76 6.74 -8.99 -3.26
CA ALA A 76 5.49 -8.23 -3.37
C ALA A 76 4.68 -8.28 -2.07
N ALA A 77 4.58 -9.43 -1.41
CA ALA A 77 3.90 -9.55 -0.12
C ALA A 77 4.57 -8.70 0.97
N ALA A 78 5.89 -8.80 1.09
CA ALA A 78 6.65 -8.03 2.07
C ALA A 78 6.54 -6.51 1.83
N LEU A 79 6.67 -6.08 0.59
CA LEU A 79 6.58 -4.65 0.23
C LEU A 79 5.16 -4.13 0.41
N SER A 80 4.12 -4.91 0.06
CA SER A 80 2.72 -4.53 0.28
C SER A 80 2.41 -4.29 1.75
N ASN A 81 2.88 -5.16 2.65
CA ASN A 81 2.67 -4.96 4.08
C ASN A 81 3.35 -3.68 4.58
N LYS A 82 4.58 -3.44 4.16
CA LYS A 82 5.31 -2.21 4.47
C LYS A 82 4.55 -0.97 3.98
N ASP A 83 4.01 -1.01 2.77
CA ASP A 83 3.26 0.11 2.21
C ASP A 83 1.99 0.43 3.00
N LEU A 84 1.26 -0.59 3.45
CA LEU A 84 0.07 -0.36 4.25
C LEU A 84 0.41 0.24 5.63
N VAL A 85 1.54 -0.15 6.22
CA VAL A 85 2.06 0.50 7.42
C VAL A 85 2.42 1.96 7.13
N ASP A 86 3.15 2.23 6.04
CA ASP A 86 3.52 3.59 5.62
C ASP A 86 2.30 4.48 5.34
N MET A 87 1.25 3.93 4.74
CA MET A 87 -0.02 4.64 4.52
C MET A 87 -0.68 5.01 5.86
N SER A 88 -0.72 4.07 6.79
CA SER A 88 -1.30 4.28 8.13
C SER A 88 -0.49 5.31 8.92
N ASP A 89 0.82 5.21 8.90
CA ASP A 89 1.71 6.15 9.59
C ASP A 89 1.57 7.56 9.01
N ASN A 90 1.48 7.68 7.69
CA ASN A 90 1.20 8.95 7.03
C ASN A 90 -0.15 9.53 7.47
N ALA A 91 -1.21 8.72 7.46
CA ALA A 91 -2.53 9.17 7.91
C ALA A 91 -2.50 9.68 9.35
N ASN A 92 -1.82 8.97 10.24
CA ASN A 92 -1.72 9.33 11.65
C ASN A 92 -0.84 10.55 11.91
N LYS A 93 0.34 10.61 11.30
CA LYS A 93 1.32 11.69 11.51
C LYS A 93 0.95 12.99 10.81
N MET A 94 0.50 12.89 9.56
CA MET A 94 0.19 14.05 8.73
C MET A 94 -1.27 14.49 8.82
N GLY A 95 -2.11 13.71 9.50
CA GLY A 95 -3.55 13.98 9.56
C GLY A 95 -4.23 13.86 8.20
N THR A 96 -3.71 12.97 7.34
CA THR A 96 -4.28 12.68 6.02
C THR A 96 -5.42 11.67 6.13
N ASP A 97 -6.30 11.66 5.15
CA ASP A 97 -7.37 10.67 5.06
C ASP A 97 -6.83 9.38 4.42
N MET A 98 -7.03 8.24 5.07
CA MET A 98 -6.52 6.95 4.59
C MET A 98 -7.03 6.61 3.20
N ALA A 99 -8.31 6.87 2.90
CA ALA A 99 -8.87 6.62 1.57
C ALA A 99 -8.20 7.47 0.49
N SER A 100 -7.86 8.73 0.80
CA SER A 100 -7.13 9.62 -0.12
C SER A 100 -5.71 9.12 -0.39
N ILE A 101 -5.03 8.55 0.61
CA ILE A 101 -3.71 7.95 0.46
C ILE A 101 -3.80 6.69 -0.41
N GLN A 102 -4.75 5.80 -0.13
CA GLN A 102 -4.99 4.60 -0.92
C GLN A 102 -5.25 4.93 -2.39
N ASN A 103 -6.07 5.94 -2.66
CA ASN A 103 -6.34 6.42 -4.03
C ASN A 103 -5.06 6.93 -4.71
N ALA A 104 -4.18 7.61 -3.98
CA ALA A 104 -2.90 8.07 -4.51
C ALA A 104 -2.03 6.88 -4.95
N TYR A 105 -1.87 5.85 -4.11
CA TYR A 105 -1.08 4.65 -4.44
C TYR A 105 -1.67 3.87 -5.61
N GLN A 106 -3.00 3.74 -5.69
CA GLN A 106 -3.66 3.15 -6.85
C GLN A 106 -3.40 3.96 -8.14
N GLY A 107 -3.37 5.28 -8.02
CA GLY A 107 -2.98 6.17 -9.11
C GLY A 107 -1.54 5.94 -9.54
N PHE A 108 -0.59 5.87 -8.62
CA PHE A 108 0.83 5.61 -8.90
C PHE A 108 1.03 4.28 -9.62
N ALA A 109 0.29 3.24 -9.23
CA ALA A 109 0.29 1.95 -9.90
C ALA A 109 -0.12 2.03 -11.39
N LYS A 110 -0.90 3.05 -11.75
CA LYS A 110 -1.38 3.33 -13.12
C LYS A 110 -0.61 4.46 -13.80
N GLN A 111 0.54 4.88 -13.24
CA GLN A 111 1.34 6.01 -13.72
C GLN A 111 0.58 7.35 -13.70
N ASN A 112 -0.35 7.49 -12.77
CA ASN A 112 -1.05 8.74 -12.49
C ASN A 112 -0.56 9.32 -11.16
N TYR A 113 0.10 10.47 -11.21
CA TYR A 113 0.75 11.10 -10.06
C TYR A 113 -0.01 12.32 -9.52
N THR A 114 -1.21 12.58 -10.03
CA THR A 114 -2.00 13.78 -9.69
C THR A 114 -2.36 13.87 -8.20
N MET A 115 -2.40 12.74 -7.51
CA MET A 115 -2.71 12.67 -6.08
C MET A 115 -1.48 12.55 -5.15
N LEU A 116 -0.27 12.80 -5.67
CA LEU A 116 0.94 12.76 -4.84
C LEU A 116 0.90 13.77 -3.68
N ASP A 117 0.30 14.93 -3.88
CA ASP A 117 0.11 15.95 -2.87
C ASP A 117 -0.80 15.52 -1.70
N ASN A 118 -1.65 14.50 -1.89
CA ASN A 118 -2.45 13.91 -0.81
C ASN A 118 -1.58 13.36 0.35
N LEU A 119 -0.35 12.95 0.06
CA LEU A 119 0.59 12.43 1.06
C LEU A 119 1.21 13.53 1.93
N LYS A 120 1.05 14.80 1.59
CA LYS A 120 1.59 15.97 2.31
C LYS A 120 3.11 15.90 2.59
N LEU A 121 3.86 15.31 1.68
CA LEU A 121 5.32 15.17 1.79
C LEU A 121 6.10 16.36 1.18
N GLY A 122 5.42 17.41 0.75
CA GLY A 122 6.03 18.57 0.11
C GLY A 122 6.24 18.45 -1.40
N TYR A 123 5.57 17.49 -2.03
CA TYR A 123 5.59 17.27 -3.47
C TYR A 123 4.20 17.52 -4.06
N GLY A 124 4.15 18.22 -5.20
CA GLY A 124 2.90 18.45 -5.92
C GLY A 124 2.45 17.27 -6.77
N GLY A 125 1.22 17.33 -7.28
CA GLY A 125 0.59 16.25 -8.04
C GLY A 125 0.98 16.22 -9.52
N THR A 126 2.27 16.18 -9.85
CA THR A 126 2.78 16.11 -11.23
C THR A 126 3.81 15.00 -11.39
N GLN A 127 4.05 14.59 -12.64
CA GLN A 127 5.10 13.63 -12.96
C GLN A 127 6.50 14.15 -12.60
N GLU A 128 6.75 15.43 -12.82
CA GLU A 128 8.00 16.11 -12.48
C GLU A 128 8.24 16.08 -10.98
N GLU A 129 7.21 16.29 -10.18
CA GLU A 129 7.29 16.22 -8.73
C GLU A 129 7.52 14.78 -8.23
N MET A 130 6.92 13.78 -8.86
CA MET A 130 7.26 12.38 -8.57
C MET A 130 8.74 12.09 -8.91
N LYS A 131 9.24 12.54 -10.05
CA LYS A 131 10.68 12.43 -10.39
C LYS A 131 11.57 13.12 -9.37
N ARG A 132 11.15 14.29 -8.85
CA ARG A 132 11.88 14.99 -7.78
C ARG A 132 11.92 14.16 -6.51
N LEU A 133 10.79 13.57 -6.10
CA LEU A 133 10.71 12.68 -4.94
C LEU A 133 11.68 11.48 -5.09
N LEU A 134 11.69 10.83 -6.26
CA LEU A 134 12.59 9.69 -6.53
C LEU A 134 14.06 10.11 -6.43
N LYS A 135 14.41 11.28 -6.97
CA LYS A 135 15.76 11.83 -6.89
C LYS A 135 16.18 12.13 -5.46
N ASP A 136 15.29 12.74 -4.67
CA ASP A 136 15.54 13.06 -3.27
C ASP A 136 15.71 11.78 -2.45
N ALA A 137 14.88 10.76 -2.68
CA ALA A 137 15.00 9.45 -2.03
C ALA A 137 16.33 8.75 -2.38
N SER A 138 16.76 8.80 -3.65
CA SER A 138 18.06 8.27 -4.07
C SER A 138 19.21 8.99 -3.38
N ALA A 139 19.14 10.32 -3.22
CA ALA A 139 20.13 11.11 -2.49
C ALA A 139 20.18 10.74 -1.00
N LEU A 140 19.03 10.51 -0.37
CA LEU A 140 18.95 10.06 1.02
C LEU A 140 19.61 8.68 1.20
N LYS A 141 19.35 7.73 0.32
CA LYS A 141 19.99 6.41 0.33
C LYS A 141 21.50 6.51 0.14
N LYS A 142 21.95 7.39 -0.75
CA LYS A 142 23.40 7.64 -0.96
C LYS A 142 24.07 8.21 0.30
N ALA A 143 23.41 9.11 1.01
CA ALA A 143 23.90 9.64 2.29
C ALA A 143 24.03 8.54 3.36
N GLN A 144 23.22 7.48 3.28
CA GLN A 144 23.29 6.28 4.12
C GLN A 144 24.30 5.24 3.64
N GLY A 145 25.08 5.54 2.59
CA GLY A 145 26.08 4.60 2.01
C GLY A 145 25.49 3.57 1.05
N GLN A 146 24.24 3.74 0.65
CA GLN A 146 23.54 2.85 -0.29
C GLN A 146 23.43 3.53 -1.66
N ASN A 147 23.83 2.83 -2.72
CA ASN A 147 23.72 3.36 -4.09
C ASN A 147 22.44 2.79 -4.73
N VAL A 148 21.33 3.53 -4.58
CA VAL A 148 20.04 3.16 -5.14
C VAL A 148 19.60 4.25 -6.12
N ASP A 149 19.18 3.83 -7.31
CA ASP A 149 18.63 4.71 -8.34
C ASP A 149 17.18 4.29 -8.62
N TYR A 150 16.23 5.06 -8.10
CA TYR A 150 14.81 4.79 -8.23
C TYR A 150 14.27 5.23 -9.59
N SER A 151 13.54 4.34 -10.27
CA SER A 151 12.95 4.59 -11.58
C SER A 151 11.45 4.84 -11.50
N ILE A 152 10.98 5.90 -12.15
CA ILE A 152 9.55 6.19 -12.26
C ILE A 152 8.77 5.12 -13.06
N ASN A 153 9.47 4.32 -13.84
CA ASN A 153 8.87 3.24 -14.64
C ASN A 153 8.64 1.94 -13.84
N LYS A 154 9.08 1.91 -12.58
CA LYS A 154 8.89 0.77 -11.69
C LYS A 154 8.04 1.18 -10.49
N PHE A 155 6.87 0.60 -10.37
CA PHE A 155 5.97 0.89 -9.24
C PHE A 155 6.60 0.54 -7.90
N SER A 156 7.34 -0.57 -7.80
CA SER A 156 8.10 -0.93 -6.60
C SER A 156 9.12 0.14 -6.19
N ASP A 157 9.80 0.77 -7.14
CA ASP A 157 10.76 1.84 -6.87
C ASP A 157 10.05 3.10 -6.33
N ILE A 158 8.88 3.42 -6.88
CA ILE A 158 8.06 4.55 -6.39
C ILE A 158 7.68 4.35 -4.93
N ILE A 159 7.19 3.17 -4.58
CA ILE A 159 6.79 2.82 -3.22
C ILE A 159 7.98 2.91 -2.26
N GLU A 160 9.10 2.30 -2.61
CA GLU A 160 10.31 2.34 -1.77
C GLU A 160 10.88 3.76 -1.62
N ALA A 161 10.77 4.58 -2.65
CA ALA A 161 11.19 5.98 -2.57
C ALA A 161 10.29 6.78 -1.62
N ILE A 162 8.97 6.58 -1.67
CA ILE A 162 8.03 7.21 -0.74
C ILE A 162 8.35 6.80 0.69
N HIS A 163 8.57 5.50 0.95
CA HIS A 163 9.01 5.01 2.25
C HIS A 163 10.28 5.74 2.72
N THR A 164 11.29 5.83 1.88
CA THR A 164 12.57 6.49 2.21
C THR A 164 12.37 7.96 2.60
N VAL A 165 11.50 8.67 1.90
CA VAL A 165 11.18 10.07 2.24
C VAL A 165 10.42 10.15 3.57
N GLN A 166 9.44 9.28 3.79
CA GLN A 166 8.66 9.24 5.03
C GLN A 166 9.54 8.87 6.25
N GLU A 167 10.45 7.92 6.08
CA GLU A 167 11.44 7.56 7.10
C GLU A 167 12.32 8.76 7.47
N ASN A 168 12.82 9.51 6.48
CA ASN A 168 13.62 10.71 6.71
C ASN A 168 12.83 11.86 7.37
N MET A 169 11.52 11.87 7.24
CA MET A 169 10.62 12.84 7.87
C MET A 169 10.08 12.38 9.23
N ASP A 170 10.57 11.28 9.78
CA ASP A 170 10.07 10.63 11.00
C ASP A 170 8.55 10.35 10.96
N ILE A 171 8.01 10.06 9.77
CA ILE A 171 6.60 9.71 9.58
C ILE A 171 6.39 8.23 9.83
N THR A 172 7.28 7.41 9.32
CA THR A 172 7.20 5.95 9.38
C THR A 172 8.30 5.40 10.30
N GLY A 173 7.97 4.35 11.08
CA GLY A 173 8.89 3.71 12.04
C GLY A 173 8.46 3.79 13.48
#